data_a2bf037c1add203090b3d2d69cf23ad8
#
_entry.id   a2bf037c1add203090b3d2d69cf23ad8
#
_cell.length_a   1.000
_cell.length_b   1.000
_cell.length_c   1.000
_cell.angle_alpha   90.00
_cell.angle_beta   90.00
_cell.angle_gamma   90.00
#
_symmetry.space_group_name_H-M   'P 1'
#
loop_
_entity.id
_entity.type
_entity.pdbx_description
1 polymer ?
#
loop_
_entity_poly.entity_id
_entity_poly.type
_entity_poly.pdbx_seq_one_letter_code
_entity_poly.pdbx_strand_id
1 'polypeptide(L)'
;MNKERIDGVVERITYADEEKGFSVIKVRATGYREPVTVVGNISGINIGSVISVQGKWSINKKFGRQFNAVYWEESLPADIYGIEKYLGSGLIKGIGPKFAKMIVNTFGAETFNIIEREPQRLLEIPKLEKKKAETIVKSW
;
A
#
# COMPACT_ATOMS: atom_id res chain seq x y z
N MET A 1 -30.02 2.72 -2.51
CA MET A 1 -29.47 2.38 -1.93
C MET A 1 -28.26 2.84 -1.68
N ASN A 2 -27.82 2.91 -0.80
CA ASN A 2 -26.74 3.70 -0.36
C ASN A 2 -25.45 2.94 -0.26
N LYS A 3 -24.69 3.02 -1.29
CA LYS A 3 -23.33 2.49 -1.25
C LYS A 3 -22.52 3.48 -0.45
N GLU A 4 -21.80 2.99 0.52
CA GLU A 4 -20.88 3.81 1.28
C GLU A 4 -19.50 3.73 0.66
N ARG A 5 -18.64 4.65 1.03
CA ARG A 5 -17.27 4.75 0.53
C ARG A 5 -16.29 4.75 1.69
N ILE A 6 -15.24 3.97 1.56
CA ILE A 6 -14.13 3.93 2.53
C ILE A 6 -12.86 4.29 1.78
N ASP A 7 -12.15 5.30 2.28
CA ASP A 7 -10.86 5.70 1.73
C ASP A 7 -9.78 5.48 2.79
N GLY A 8 -8.67 4.90 2.39
CA GLY A 8 -7.60 4.67 3.34
C GLY A 8 -6.38 4.01 2.73
N VAL A 9 -5.50 3.55 3.60
CA VAL A 9 -4.24 2.91 3.22
C VAL A 9 -4.31 1.44 3.60
N VAL A 10 -3.91 0.58 2.68
CA VAL A 10 -3.87 -0.86 2.94
C VAL A 10 -2.77 -1.15 3.96
N GLU A 11 -3.18 -1.59 5.14
CA GLU A 11 -2.26 -1.87 6.22
C GLU A 11 -1.79 -3.32 6.21
N ARG A 12 -2.67 -4.24 5.85
CA ARG A 12 -2.37 -5.67 5.88
C ARG A 12 -3.30 -6.44 4.94
N ILE A 13 -2.78 -7.49 4.35
CA ILE A 13 -3.57 -8.43 3.56
C ILE A 13 -3.68 -9.70 4.41
N THR A 14 -4.87 -10.00 4.92
CA THR A 14 -5.07 -11.14 5.81
C THR A 14 -5.36 -12.43 5.04
N TYR A 15 -5.90 -12.31 3.83
CA TYR A 15 -6.19 -13.45 3.00
C TYR A 15 -6.27 -13.02 1.54
N ALA A 16 -5.78 -13.82 0.64
CA ALA A 16 -5.88 -13.56 -0.80
C ALA A 16 -5.97 -14.88 -1.55
N ASP A 17 -6.98 -14.98 -2.42
CA ASP A 17 -7.14 -16.13 -3.32
C ASP A 17 -6.92 -15.59 -4.73
N GLU A 18 -5.74 -15.81 -5.26
CA GLU A 18 -5.36 -15.28 -6.56
C GLU A 18 -6.17 -15.85 -7.72
N GLU A 19 -6.60 -17.11 -7.61
CA GLU A 19 -7.41 -17.70 -8.64
C GLU A 19 -8.77 -17.05 -8.76
N LYS A 20 -9.43 -16.78 -7.64
CA LYS A 20 -10.75 -16.18 -7.62
C LYS A 20 -10.71 -14.66 -7.58
N GLY A 21 -9.53 -14.09 -7.35
CA GLY A 21 -9.39 -12.64 -7.21
C GLY A 21 -9.95 -12.07 -5.92
N PHE A 22 -10.27 -12.95 -4.96
CA PHE A 22 -10.91 -12.54 -3.71
C PHE A 22 -9.85 -12.25 -2.64
N SER A 23 -10.04 -11.17 -1.91
CA SER A 23 -9.12 -10.80 -0.83
C SER A 23 -9.84 -10.28 0.40
N VAL A 24 -9.19 -10.44 1.55
CA VAL A 24 -9.60 -9.83 2.80
C VAL A 24 -8.43 -8.96 3.25
N ILE A 25 -8.65 -7.67 3.36
CA ILE A 25 -7.59 -6.72 3.70
C ILE A 25 -8.00 -5.87 4.88
N LYS A 26 -7.00 -5.32 5.56
CA LYS A 26 -7.21 -4.35 6.63
C LYS A 26 -6.80 -2.98 6.10
N VAL A 27 -7.72 -2.03 6.17
CA VAL A 27 -7.51 -0.68 5.65
C VAL A 27 -7.56 0.31 6.80
N ARG A 28 -6.51 1.11 6.92
CA ARG A 28 -6.52 2.22 7.88
C ARG A 28 -7.24 3.37 7.22
N ALA A 29 -8.49 3.55 7.60
CA ALA A 29 -9.39 4.47 6.94
C ALA A 29 -9.61 5.75 7.74
N THR A 30 -9.82 6.85 7.02
CA THR A 30 -10.13 8.15 7.62
C THR A 30 -11.47 8.06 8.36
N GLY A 31 -11.48 8.51 9.61
CA GLY A 31 -12.69 8.50 10.42
C GLY A 31 -12.91 7.24 11.24
N TYR A 32 -12.00 6.28 11.15
CA TYR A 32 -12.12 5.02 11.89
C TYR A 32 -10.91 4.85 12.81
N ARG A 33 -11.18 4.47 14.05
CA ARG A 33 -10.10 4.26 15.02
C ARG A 33 -9.29 3.02 14.73
N GLU A 34 -9.97 1.95 14.35
CA GLU A 34 -9.32 0.67 14.07
C GLU A 34 -9.35 0.38 12.59
N PRO A 35 -8.42 -0.44 12.09
CA PRO A 35 -8.44 -0.81 10.68
C PRO A 35 -9.76 -1.45 10.30
N VAL A 36 -10.27 -1.09 9.14
CA VAL A 36 -11.52 -1.62 8.60
C VAL A 36 -11.21 -2.91 7.85
N THR A 37 -11.99 -3.96 8.09
CA THR A 37 -11.89 -5.20 7.32
C THR A 37 -12.65 -5.01 6.02
N VAL A 38 -11.95 -5.06 4.89
CA VAL A 38 -12.54 -4.91 3.56
C VAL A 38 -12.44 -6.25 2.84
N VAL A 39 -13.54 -6.72 2.31
CA VAL A 39 -13.66 -8.01 1.65
C VAL A 39 -14.18 -7.81 0.24
N GLY A 40 -13.62 -8.49 -0.73
CA GLY A 40 -14.12 -8.40 -2.10
C GLY A 40 -13.12 -8.89 -3.13
N ASN A 41 -13.48 -8.71 -4.40
CA ASN A 41 -12.60 -9.08 -5.49
C ASN A 41 -11.59 -7.95 -5.73
N ILE A 42 -10.61 -7.88 -4.83
CA ILE A 42 -9.57 -6.85 -4.85
C ILE A 42 -8.24 -7.55 -5.09
N SER A 43 -7.93 -7.79 -6.36
CA SER A 43 -6.68 -8.48 -6.70
C SER A 43 -5.59 -7.49 -7.05
N GLY A 44 -4.34 -7.88 -6.80
CA GLY A 44 -3.20 -7.05 -7.15
C GLY A 44 -2.95 -5.86 -6.24
N ILE A 45 -3.64 -5.81 -5.09
CA ILE A 45 -3.45 -4.69 -4.16
C ILE A 45 -2.19 -4.91 -3.34
N ASN A 46 -1.54 -3.82 -2.96
CA ASN A 46 -0.29 -3.87 -2.20
C ASN A 46 -0.41 -3.16 -0.86
N ILE A 47 0.34 -3.64 0.12
CA ILE A 47 0.43 -2.96 1.41
C ILE A 47 1.01 -1.57 1.18
N GLY A 48 0.40 -0.57 1.78
CA GLY A 48 0.82 0.83 1.62
C GLY A 48 0.11 1.58 0.52
N SER A 49 -0.60 0.88 -0.37
CA SER A 49 -1.37 1.55 -1.42
C SER A 49 -2.54 2.30 -0.83
N VAL A 50 -2.87 3.43 -1.42
CA VAL A 50 -4.08 4.17 -1.08
C VAL A 50 -5.23 3.56 -1.89
N ILE A 51 -6.30 3.22 -1.19
CA ILE A 51 -7.46 2.58 -1.82
C ILE A 51 -8.73 3.34 -1.50
N SER A 52 -9.61 3.39 -2.47
CA SER A 52 -10.96 3.89 -2.30
C SER A 52 -11.91 2.77 -2.67
N VAL A 53 -12.74 2.34 -1.75
CA VAL A 53 -13.68 1.24 -1.99
C VAL A 53 -15.11 1.72 -1.76
N GLN A 54 -16.02 1.23 -2.58
CA GLN A 54 -17.45 1.50 -2.45
C GLN A 54 -18.15 0.16 -2.25
N GLY A 55 -19.11 0.13 -1.37
CA GLY A 55 -19.83 -1.10 -1.08
C GLY A 55 -20.77 -0.96 0.10
N LYS A 56 -20.95 -2.06 0.82
CA LYS A 56 -21.88 -2.11 1.94
C LYS A 56 -21.27 -2.82 3.14
N TRP A 57 -21.70 -2.41 4.32
CA TRP A 57 -21.32 -3.09 5.55
C TRP A 57 -22.13 -4.37 5.72
N SER A 58 -21.50 -5.37 6.30
CA SER A 58 -22.19 -6.58 6.72
C SER A 58 -21.53 -7.11 8.00
N ILE A 59 -22.17 -8.08 8.63
CA ILE A 59 -21.62 -8.69 9.84
C ILE A 59 -21.36 -10.15 9.53
N ASN A 60 -20.10 -10.55 9.74
CA ASN A 60 -19.70 -11.93 9.59
C ASN A 60 -19.69 -12.57 10.96
N LYS A 61 -20.32 -13.73 11.11
CA LYS A 61 -20.40 -14.41 12.42
C LYS A 61 -19.03 -14.71 13.02
N LYS A 62 -18.04 -14.98 12.21
CA LYS A 62 -16.74 -15.35 12.68
C LYS A 62 -15.81 -14.14 12.88
N PHE A 63 -15.87 -13.15 11.98
CA PHE A 63 -14.94 -12.04 11.99
C PHE A 63 -15.54 -10.68 12.37
N GLY A 64 -16.82 -10.63 12.61
CA GLY A 64 -17.48 -9.39 12.99
C GLY A 64 -17.84 -8.50 11.81
N ARG A 65 -17.79 -7.19 12.04
CA ARG A 65 -18.19 -6.23 11.03
C ARG A 65 -17.17 -6.14 9.90
N GLN A 66 -17.66 -6.17 8.67
CA GLN A 66 -16.79 -6.06 7.50
C GLN A 66 -17.42 -5.22 6.41
N PHE A 67 -16.62 -4.62 5.58
CA PHE A 67 -17.07 -3.82 4.45
C PHE A 67 -16.91 -4.64 3.16
N ASN A 68 -18.03 -4.92 2.49
CA ASN A 68 -18.00 -5.69 1.26
C ASN A 68 -17.83 -4.76 0.08
N ALA A 69 -16.65 -4.76 -0.53
CA ALA A 69 -16.34 -3.88 -1.64
C ALA A 69 -16.97 -4.38 -2.93
N VAL A 70 -17.71 -3.51 -3.59
CA VAL A 70 -18.31 -3.78 -4.89
C VAL A 70 -17.45 -3.14 -5.98
N TYR A 71 -16.90 -1.97 -5.69
CA TYR A 71 -16.05 -1.22 -6.60
C TYR A 71 -14.85 -0.69 -5.82
N TRP A 72 -13.69 -0.64 -6.46
CA TRP A 72 -12.49 -0.12 -5.82
C TRP A 72 -11.53 0.51 -6.82
N GLU A 73 -10.74 1.43 -6.32
CA GLU A 73 -9.68 2.09 -7.07
C GLU A 73 -8.44 2.17 -6.20
N GLU A 74 -7.29 2.08 -6.81
CA GLU A 74 -6.02 2.18 -6.11
C GLU A 74 -5.22 3.34 -6.67
N SER A 75 -4.52 4.06 -5.78
CA SER A 75 -3.60 5.10 -6.19
C SER A 75 -2.31 4.98 -5.37
N LEU A 76 -1.27 5.65 -5.82
CA LEU A 76 -0.02 5.66 -5.06
C LEU A 76 -0.20 6.51 -3.80
N PRO A 77 0.41 6.11 -2.68
CA PRO A 77 0.29 6.88 -1.44
C PRO A 77 0.95 8.24 -1.58
N ALA A 78 0.31 9.24 -0.97
CA ALA A 78 0.80 10.62 -1.00
C ALA A 78 1.47 11.04 0.31
N ASP A 79 1.14 10.38 1.42
CA ASP A 79 1.74 10.73 2.71
C ASP A 79 2.96 9.86 3.03
N ILE A 80 3.81 10.36 3.90
CA ILE A 80 5.09 9.71 4.24
C ILE A 80 4.90 8.29 4.78
N TYR A 81 3.91 8.08 5.62
CA TYR A 81 3.65 6.77 6.21
C TYR A 81 3.31 5.74 5.11
N GLY A 82 2.40 6.11 4.21
CA GLY A 82 2.00 5.24 3.12
C GLY A 82 3.14 4.95 2.14
N ILE A 83 3.95 5.97 1.86
CA ILE A 83 5.11 5.81 0.98
C ILE A 83 6.08 4.79 1.56
N GLU A 84 6.37 4.91 2.86
CA GLU A 84 7.26 3.99 3.54
C GLU A 84 6.73 2.56 3.51
N LYS A 85 5.44 2.37 3.80
CA LYS A 85 4.81 1.06 3.76
C LYS A 85 4.83 0.44 2.37
N TYR A 86 4.56 1.25 1.36
CA TYR A 86 4.57 0.79 -0.03
C TYR A 86 5.97 0.31 -0.44
N LEU A 87 6.98 1.12 -0.17
CA LEU A 87 8.36 0.78 -0.51
C LEU A 87 8.85 -0.47 0.23
N GLY A 88 8.45 -0.63 1.49
CA GLY A 88 8.91 -1.74 2.31
C GLY A 88 8.09 -3.01 2.17
N SER A 89 7.08 -3.04 1.28
CA SER A 89 6.16 -4.16 1.15
C SER A 89 6.76 -5.41 0.49
N GLY A 90 7.94 -5.29 -0.12
CA GLY A 90 8.54 -6.37 -0.87
C GLY A 90 8.27 -6.30 -2.36
N LEU A 91 7.46 -5.34 -2.80
CA LEU A 91 7.12 -5.16 -4.20
C LEU A 91 8.35 -4.73 -5.03
N ILE A 92 9.21 -3.93 -4.44
CA ILE A 92 10.39 -3.42 -5.13
C ILE A 92 11.63 -4.18 -4.68
N LYS A 93 12.30 -4.82 -5.64
CA LYS A 93 13.47 -5.61 -5.35
C LYS A 93 14.58 -4.72 -4.82
N GLY A 94 15.23 -5.14 -3.76
CA GLY A 94 16.32 -4.39 -3.14
C GLY A 94 15.88 -3.45 -2.03
N ILE A 95 14.59 -3.27 -1.81
CA ILE A 95 14.09 -2.44 -0.72
C ILE A 95 13.32 -3.29 0.28
N GLY A 96 13.89 -3.43 1.49
CA GLY A 96 13.18 -3.98 2.64
C GLY A 96 12.69 -2.84 3.52
N PRO A 97 12.05 -3.16 4.66
CA PRO A 97 11.53 -2.12 5.57
C PRO A 97 12.57 -1.13 6.06
N LYS A 98 13.79 -1.58 6.32
CA LYS A 98 14.87 -0.70 6.78
C LYS A 98 15.26 0.32 5.72
N PHE A 99 15.48 -0.14 4.48
CA PHE A 99 15.84 0.78 3.40
C PHE A 99 14.69 1.69 3.03
N ALA A 100 13.46 1.20 3.08
CA ALA A 100 12.27 2.03 2.84
C ALA A 100 12.26 3.22 3.80
N LYS A 101 12.50 2.95 5.08
CA LYS A 101 12.55 4.00 6.10
C LYS A 101 13.66 5.01 5.83
N MET A 102 14.84 4.53 5.45
CA MET A 102 15.97 5.40 5.13
C MET A 102 15.69 6.30 3.93
N ILE A 103 15.11 5.72 2.88
CA ILE A 103 14.79 6.45 1.66
C ILE A 103 13.76 7.54 1.94
N VAL A 104 12.70 7.20 2.66
CA VAL A 104 11.65 8.14 2.99
C VAL A 104 12.13 9.21 3.96
N ASN A 105 12.99 8.86 4.92
CA ASN A 105 13.59 9.85 5.81
C ASN A 105 14.44 10.87 5.05
N THR A 106 15.07 10.45 3.97
CA THR A 106 15.91 11.33 3.17
C THR A 106 15.10 12.20 2.21
N PHE A 107 14.13 11.62 1.53
CA PHE A 107 13.40 12.30 0.45
C PHE A 107 11.95 12.67 0.78
N GLY A 108 11.38 12.09 1.84
CA GLY A 108 10.03 12.41 2.25
C GLY A 108 8.99 12.17 1.17
N ALA A 109 8.10 13.13 1.01
CA ALA A 109 7.00 13.02 0.04
C ALA A 109 7.48 12.98 -1.42
N GLU A 110 8.73 13.37 -1.69
CA GLU A 110 9.29 13.38 -3.03
C GLU A 110 9.88 12.03 -3.45
N THR A 111 9.82 11.02 -2.56
CA THR A 111 10.47 9.73 -2.78
C THR A 111 10.15 9.10 -4.13
N PHE A 112 8.88 8.98 -4.48
CA PHE A 112 8.51 8.36 -5.76
C PHE A 112 8.98 9.17 -6.95
N ASN A 113 8.87 10.48 -6.86
CA ASN A 113 9.31 11.37 -7.92
C ASN A 113 10.81 11.27 -8.14
N ILE A 114 11.57 11.15 -7.06
CA ILE A 114 13.03 11.00 -7.15
C ILE A 114 13.41 9.67 -7.79
N ILE A 115 12.77 8.58 -7.40
CA ILE A 115 13.04 7.28 -8.01
C ILE A 115 12.75 7.30 -9.51
N GLU A 116 11.66 7.94 -9.91
CA GLU A 116 11.29 8.00 -11.33
C GLU A 116 12.12 8.97 -12.15
N ARG A 117 12.39 10.16 -11.64
CA ARG A 117 12.99 11.24 -12.43
C ARG A 117 14.44 11.53 -12.12
N GLU A 118 14.87 11.28 -10.90
CA GLU A 118 16.21 11.59 -10.46
C GLU A 118 16.84 10.41 -9.71
N PRO A 119 16.85 9.21 -10.31
CA PRO A 119 17.29 8.00 -9.60
C PRO A 119 18.73 8.04 -9.13
N GLN A 120 19.58 8.86 -9.75
CA GLN A 120 20.97 9.02 -9.30
C GLN A 120 21.05 9.58 -7.88
N ARG A 121 20.00 10.27 -7.41
CA ARG A 121 19.99 10.80 -6.06
C ARG A 121 19.85 9.73 -4.99
N LEU A 122 19.49 8.51 -5.38
CA LEU A 122 19.49 7.40 -4.42
C LEU A 122 20.86 7.16 -3.82
N LEU A 123 21.93 7.54 -4.54
CA LEU A 123 23.30 7.40 -4.05
C LEU A 123 23.62 8.35 -2.89
N GLU A 124 22.75 9.32 -2.61
CA GLU A 124 22.92 10.22 -1.46
C GLU A 124 22.60 9.49 -0.15
N ILE A 125 21.94 8.34 -0.23
CA ILE A 125 21.58 7.57 0.95
C ILE A 125 22.76 6.73 1.43
N PRO A 126 23.14 6.83 2.72
CA PRO A 126 24.22 6.01 3.25
C PRO A 126 23.96 4.52 3.05
N LYS A 127 25.02 3.77 2.71
CA LYS A 127 24.97 2.32 2.48
C LYS A 127 24.20 1.89 1.24
N LEU A 128 23.71 2.81 0.42
CA LEU A 128 23.03 2.45 -0.81
C LEU A 128 24.04 2.57 -1.94
N GLU A 129 24.53 1.43 -2.43
CA GLU A 129 25.53 1.38 -3.49
C GLU A 129 24.89 1.45 -4.88
N LYS A 130 25.70 1.79 -5.86
CA LYS A 130 25.28 1.95 -7.25
C LYS A 130 24.51 0.72 -7.77
N LYS A 131 25.00 -0.47 -7.49
CA LYS A 131 24.37 -1.71 -7.94
C LYS A 131 22.96 -1.85 -7.36
N LYS A 132 22.78 -1.48 -6.09
CA LYS A 132 21.49 -1.53 -5.45
C LYS A 132 20.52 -0.49 -6.03
N ALA A 133 21.04 0.71 -6.30
CA ALA A 133 20.23 1.76 -6.93
C ALA A 133 19.72 1.29 -8.30
N GLU A 134 20.58 0.64 -9.09
CA GLU A 134 20.17 0.09 -10.39
C GLU A 134 19.10 -0.97 -10.26
N THR A 135 19.20 -1.84 -9.24
CA THR A 135 18.19 -2.86 -8.98
C THR A 135 16.84 -2.24 -8.64
N ILE A 136 16.86 -1.20 -7.82
CA ILE A 136 15.64 -0.48 -7.42
C ILE A 136 14.95 0.15 -8.64
N VAL A 137 15.73 0.83 -9.47
CA VAL A 137 15.20 1.50 -10.66
C VAL A 137 14.61 0.49 -11.64
N LYS A 138 15.26 -0.65 -11.82
CA LYS A 138 14.75 -1.70 -12.70
C LYS A 138 13.45 -2.29 -12.19
N SER A 139 13.31 -2.42 -10.88
CA SER A 139 12.13 -3.02 -10.26
C SER A 139 10.97 -2.02 -10.17
N TRP A 140 11.27 -0.72 -10.20
CA TRP A 140 10.24 0.33 -10.13
C TRP A 140 9.43 0.41 -11.40
#